data_abf1382732237866b7d50c0ee9f6d677
#
_entry.id   abf1382732237866b7d50c0ee9f6d677
#
_cell.length_a   1.000
_cell.length_b   1.000
_cell.length_c   1.000
_cell.angle_alpha   90.00
_cell.angle_beta   90.00
_cell.angle_gamma   90.00
#
_symmetry.space_group_name_H-M   'P 1'
#
loop_
_entity.id
_entity.type
_entity.pdbx_description
1 polymer ?
#
loop_
_entity_poly.entity_id
_entity_poly.type
_entity_poly.pdbx_seq_one_letter_code
_entity_poly.pdbx_strand_id
1 'polypeptide(L)'
;MQLIEVTDKKTAEDFIKVNVELNSIDPNYIRPLDKDVKEVFDPKKNKTFRFGECNRWILKNDEGKFIGRIAAFTNKKYKNKNDDVPVGGVGFFDCINKQDAADMLFDVAKHWLMQKGMEAMDGPINFGERDRWWGLVVQGYDPPLYCMNYNPPYYKDLFETYGFKNFFNQVCFGLRVADRVQQKFYDRHDAIAADPNFSAVHIKKSQLRKFAKDFTIVYNKSFAGHGGMKEMAEPIVQKMFQSMKPVIDEKISWFIYYKDEPVAMWLNLPDLNQWFKYLNGKFTLLHQLKFLWMKKTKKCNKFIGLAFGLIPEWQGKGVDSYMIMEGASVIQQEDLYEKYEMQWIGEFNPKMINIAENLPTNRSRILTTYRYLFDRTKEFKRHPILS
;
A
#
# COMPACT_ATOMS: atom_id res chain seq x y z
N MET A 1 -14.30 28.06 -13.87
CA MET A 1 -13.36 27.24 -13.05
C MET A 1 -11.93 27.74 -13.28
N GLN A 2 -11.09 27.78 -12.22
CA GLN A 2 -9.71 28.28 -12.26
C GLN A 2 -8.73 27.19 -11.86
N LEU A 3 -7.80 26.86 -12.74
CA LEU A 3 -6.70 25.94 -12.49
C LEU A 3 -5.49 26.70 -11.92
N ILE A 4 -4.92 26.22 -10.82
CA ILE A 4 -3.81 26.86 -10.11
C ILE A 4 -2.67 25.84 -9.98
N GLU A 5 -1.51 26.17 -10.51
CA GLU A 5 -0.30 25.37 -10.33
C GLU A 5 0.27 25.56 -8.92
N VAL A 6 0.77 24.49 -8.33
CA VAL A 6 1.36 24.50 -6.98
C VAL A 6 2.85 24.85 -7.08
N THR A 7 3.18 26.11 -6.80
CA THR A 7 4.55 26.63 -6.95
C THR A 7 5.18 27.13 -5.65
N ASP A 8 4.37 27.36 -4.61
CA ASP A 8 4.83 27.92 -3.35
C ASP A 8 4.27 27.15 -2.12
N LYS A 9 4.66 27.60 -0.93
CA LYS A 9 4.24 26.98 0.33
C LYS A 9 2.73 27.09 0.55
N LYS A 10 2.10 28.22 0.18
CA LYS A 10 0.67 28.45 0.37
C LYS A 10 -0.13 27.49 -0.50
N THR A 11 0.18 27.42 -1.79
CA THR A 11 -0.48 26.52 -2.72
C THR A 11 -0.21 25.05 -2.39
N ALA A 12 0.97 24.71 -1.85
CA ALA A 12 1.25 23.36 -1.35
C ALA A 12 0.40 22.98 -0.12
N GLU A 13 0.11 23.92 0.76
CA GLU A 13 -0.82 23.72 1.88
C GLU A 13 -2.26 23.64 1.39
N ASP A 14 -2.65 24.47 0.42
CA ASP A 14 -3.96 24.40 -0.20
C ASP A 14 -4.17 23.07 -0.93
N PHE A 15 -3.15 22.52 -1.58
CA PHE A 15 -3.23 21.19 -2.20
C PHE A 15 -3.60 20.09 -1.18
N ILE A 16 -3.12 20.16 0.07
CA ILE A 16 -3.51 19.24 1.13
C ILE A 16 -4.95 19.51 1.59
N LYS A 17 -5.34 20.79 1.72
CA LYS A 17 -6.69 21.17 2.16
C LYS A 17 -7.78 20.68 1.22
N VAL A 18 -7.55 20.66 -0.10
CA VAL A 18 -8.52 20.14 -1.07
C VAL A 18 -8.99 18.74 -0.70
N ASN A 19 -8.07 17.82 -0.39
CA ASN A 19 -8.43 16.46 0.02
C ASN A 19 -9.29 16.44 1.29
N VAL A 20 -8.94 17.27 2.28
CA VAL A 20 -9.66 17.33 3.54
C VAL A 20 -11.06 17.88 3.33
N GLU A 21 -11.19 18.99 2.60
CA GLU A 21 -12.49 19.66 2.38
C GLU A 21 -13.46 18.79 1.58
N LEU A 22 -12.96 18.07 0.56
CA LEU A 22 -13.82 17.24 -0.28
C LEU A 22 -14.22 15.91 0.36
N ASN A 23 -13.40 15.37 1.25
CA ASN A 23 -13.63 14.02 1.80
C ASN A 23 -14.10 14.02 3.26
N SER A 24 -14.00 15.13 4.01
CA SER A 24 -14.28 15.16 5.47
C SER A 24 -15.73 14.86 5.86
N ILE A 25 -16.67 14.91 4.92
CA ILE A 25 -18.08 14.56 5.15
C ILE A 25 -18.30 13.04 5.17
N ASP A 26 -17.38 12.26 4.62
CA ASP A 26 -17.47 10.81 4.60
C ASP A 26 -16.98 10.24 5.93
N PRO A 27 -17.80 9.47 6.67
CA PRO A 27 -17.44 8.92 7.98
C PRO A 27 -16.28 7.91 7.92
N ASN A 28 -16.04 7.31 6.76
CA ASN A 28 -14.94 6.36 6.55
C ASN A 28 -13.61 7.05 6.19
N TYR A 29 -13.66 8.33 5.82
CA TYR A 29 -12.45 9.06 5.49
C TYR A 29 -11.55 9.23 6.70
N ILE A 30 -10.27 8.90 6.53
CA ILE A 30 -9.21 9.19 7.51
C ILE A 30 -8.20 10.10 6.83
N ARG A 31 -8.08 11.33 7.36
CA ARG A 31 -7.10 12.29 6.87
C ARG A 31 -5.69 11.71 6.95
N PRO A 32 -4.95 11.60 5.84
CA PRO A 32 -3.54 11.24 5.84
C PRO A 32 -2.72 12.17 6.73
N LEU A 33 -1.61 11.70 7.27
CA LEU A 33 -0.69 12.60 7.97
C LEU A 33 -0.10 13.60 6.98
N ASP A 34 -0.26 14.88 7.24
CA ASP A 34 0.22 15.97 6.37
C ASP A 34 1.71 15.86 6.06
N LYS A 35 2.50 15.37 7.04
CA LYS A 35 3.95 15.15 6.86
C LYS A 35 4.23 14.12 5.77
N ASP A 36 3.45 13.04 5.71
CA ASP A 36 3.68 11.95 4.76
C ASP A 36 3.35 12.40 3.33
N VAL A 37 2.27 13.17 3.17
CA VAL A 37 1.93 13.77 1.88
C VAL A 37 2.98 14.80 1.45
N LYS A 38 3.44 15.67 2.37
CA LYS A 38 4.49 16.65 2.09
C LYS A 38 5.80 15.98 1.69
N GLU A 39 6.16 14.86 2.31
CA GLU A 39 7.39 14.10 2.00
C GLU A 39 7.40 13.55 0.57
N VAL A 40 6.25 13.20 0.00
CA VAL A 40 6.17 12.75 -1.41
C VAL A 40 6.64 13.86 -2.36
N PHE A 41 6.34 15.11 -2.05
CA PHE A 41 6.64 16.27 -2.88
C PHE A 41 7.89 17.06 -2.43
N ASP A 42 8.66 16.54 -1.48
CA ASP A 42 9.90 17.14 -1.01
C ASP A 42 11.11 16.49 -1.72
N PRO A 43 11.83 17.22 -2.60
CA PRO A 43 12.99 16.68 -3.30
C PRO A 43 14.13 16.23 -2.38
N LYS A 44 14.19 16.76 -1.14
CA LYS A 44 15.21 16.37 -0.16
C LYS A 44 14.89 15.02 0.49
N LYS A 45 13.62 14.64 0.55
CA LYS A 45 13.15 13.41 1.19
C LYS A 45 12.81 12.32 0.20
N ASN A 46 12.09 12.65 -0.87
CA ASN A 46 11.69 11.69 -1.89
C ASN A 46 12.82 11.48 -2.91
N LYS A 47 13.46 10.33 -2.82
CA LYS A 47 14.57 9.94 -3.72
C LYS A 47 14.12 9.79 -5.19
N THR A 48 12.82 9.69 -5.46
CA THR A 48 12.28 9.57 -6.82
C THR A 48 12.60 10.79 -7.68
N PHE A 49 12.75 11.97 -7.07
CA PHE A 49 13.20 13.18 -7.76
C PHE A 49 14.57 13.07 -8.45
N ARG A 50 15.38 12.07 -8.09
CA ARG A 50 16.65 11.78 -8.80
C ARG A 50 16.42 11.16 -10.18
N PHE A 51 15.23 10.66 -10.46
CA PHE A 51 14.90 9.89 -11.66
C PHE A 51 13.63 10.39 -12.35
N GLY A 52 13.01 11.43 -11.83
CA GLY A 52 11.77 11.95 -12.34
C GLY A 52 11.44 13.33 -11.82
N GLU A 53 10.33 13.84 -12.28
CA GLU A 53 9.80 15.15 -11.98
C GLU A 53 8.33 15.03 -11.56
N CYS A 54 7.83 16.01 -10.83
CA CYS A 54 6.45 16.06 -10.39
C CYS A 54 5.91 17.47 -10.50
N ASN A 55 4.66 17.60 -10.95
CA ASN A 55 3.90 18.84 -10.87
C ASN A 55 2.52 18.60 -10.25
N ARG A 56 1.89 19.64 -9.73
CA ARG A 56 0.62 19.58 -9.02
C ARG A 56 -0.28 20.75 -9.37
N TRP A 57 -1.59 20.51 -9.39
CA TRP A 57 -2.59 21.54 -9.65
C TRP A 57 -3.77 21.43 -8.69
N ILE A 58 -4.37 22.57 -8.43
CA ILE A 58 -5.59 22.75 -7.66
C ILE A 58 -6.62 23.36 -8.61
N LEU A 59 -7.86 22.91 -8.52
CA LEU A 59 -8.98 23.45 -9.25
C LEU A 59 -9.93 24.16 -8.29
N LYS A 60 -10.30 25.40 -8.62
CA LYS A 60 -11.32 26.19 -7.91
C LYS A 60 -12.49 26.51 -8.83
N ASN A 61 -13.68 26.64 -8.25
CA ASN A 61 -14.84 27.20 -8.95
C ASN A 61 -14.77 28.74 -9.01
N ASP A 62 -15.76 29.35 -9.63
CA ASP A 62 -15.81 30.81 -9.82
C ASP A 62 -16.02 31.56 -8.49
N GLU A 63 -16.49 30.87 -7.44
CA GLU A 63 -16.61 31.39 -6.08
C GLU A 63 -15.30 31.26 -5.28
N GLY A 64 -14.24 30.71 -5.87
CA GLY A 64 -12.94 30.48 -5.22
C GLY A 64 -12.88 29.25 -4.29
N LYS A 65 -13.92 28.39 -4.25
CA LYS A 65 -13.94 27.16 -3.47
C LYS A 65 -13.13 26.07 -4.15
N PHE A 66 -12.46 25.23 -3.38
CA PHE A 66 -11.77 24.06 -3.89
C PHE A 66 -12.76 23.03 -4.43
N ILE A 67 -12.54 22.58 -5.66
CA ILE A 67 -13.36 21.56 -6.33
C ILE A 67 -12.54 20.38 -6.87
N GLY A 68 -11.21 20.46 -6.81
CA GLY A 68 -10.36 19.33 -7.17
C GLY A 68 -8.87 19.61 -7.07
N ARG A 69 -8.08 18.53 -7.17
CA ARG A 69 -6.62 18.56 -7.25
C ARG A 69 -6.11 17.35 -8.01
N ILE A 70 -4.92 17.45 -8.57
CA ILE A 70 -4.18 16.33 -9.19
C ILE A 70 -2.68 16.58 -9.10
N ALA A 71 -1.89 15.49 -9.03
CA ALA A 71 -0.47 15.49 -9.28
C ALA A 71 -0.15 14.66 -10.51
N ALA A 72 0.81 15.09 -11.33
CA ALA A 72 1.38 14.30 -12.41
C ALA A 72 2.89 14.20 -12.25
N PHE A 73 3.48 13.09 -12.68
CA PHE A 73 4.90 12.86 -12.51
C PHE A 73 5.47 11.90 -13.56
N THR A 74 6.75 12.06 -13.82
CA THR A 74 7.57 11.10 -14.56
C THR A 74 8.47 10.34 -13.59
N ASN A 75 8.79 9.09 -13.90
CA ASN A 75 9.75 8.30 -13.13
C ASN A 75 10.43 7.28 -14.08
N LYS A 76 11.69 7.52 -14.43
CA LYS A 76 12.45 6.63 -15.32
C LYS A 76 12.60 5.20 -14.81
N LYS A 77 12.33 4.97 -13.51
CA LYS A 77 12.33 3.63 -12.88
C LYS A 77 10.95 2.99 -12.82
N TYR A 78 9.89 3.72 -13.16
CA TYR A 78 8.56 3.15 -13.26
C TYR A 78 8.45 2.39 -14.58
N LYS A 79 8.51 1.08 -14.51
CA LYS A 79 8.36 0.18 -15.64
C LYS A 79 7.53 -1.00 -15.23
N ASN A 80 6.65 -1.44 -16.11
CA ASN A 80 5.91 -2.70 -15.96
C ASN A 80 6.59 -3.76 -16.85
N LYS A 81 6.53 -5.02 -16.42
CA LYS A 81 7.14 -6.12 -17.18
C LYS A 81 6.47 -6.22 -18.57
N ASN A 82 7.28 -6.31 -19.62
CA ASN A 82 6.83 -6.41 -21.02
C ASN A 82 5.96 -5.22 -21.48
N ASP A 83 6.27 -4.03 -20.97
CA ASP A 83 5.54 -2.81 -21.30
C ASP A 83 6.58 -1.73 -21.69
N ASP A 84 6.67 -1.45 -22.99
CA ASP A 84 7.62 -0.50 -23.55
C ASP A 84 7.01 0.90 -23.78
N VAL A 85 5.74 1.10 -23.42
CA VAL A 85 5.05 2.39 -23.56
C VAL A 85 5.69 3.40 -22.58
N PRO A 86 6.13 4.59 -23.05
CA PRO A 86 6.55 5.66 -22.14
C PRO A 86 5.39 6.15 -21.29
N VAL A 87 5.39 5.79 -20.00
CA VAL A 87 4.25 6.03 -19.09
C VAL A 87 4.65 6.97 -17.98
N GLY A 88 3.84 8.04 -17.80
CA GLY A 88 3.85 8.87 -16.61
C GLY A 88 2.83 8.38 -15.57
N GLY A 89 2.83 9.02 -14.41
CA GLY A 89 1.85 8.74 -13.37
C GLY A 89 0.98 9.95 -13.06
N VAL A 90 -0.26 9.67 -12.66
CA VAL A 90 -1.14 10.66 -12.02
C VAL A 90 -1.60 10.13 -10.67
N GLY A 91 -1.74 11.02 -9.68
CA GLY A 91 -2.19 10.61 -8.36
C GLY A 91 -2.61 11.81 -7.50
N PHE A 92 -2.91 11.56 -6.24
CA PHE A 92 -3.45 12.60 -5.36
C PHE A 92 -4.64 13.33 -6.02
N PHE A 93 -5.44 12.57 -6.77
CA PHE A 93 -6.63 13.07 -7.44
C PHE A 93 -7.76 13.17 -6.43
N ASP A 94 -8.32 14.35 -6.32
CA ASP A 94 -9.58 14.61 -5.64
C ASP A 94 -10.41 15.52 -6.53
N CYS A 95 -11.71 15.26 -6.63
CA CYS A 95 -12.63 16.04 -7.46
C CYS A 95 -14.05 15.94 -6.93
N ILE A 96 -14.82 17.01 -7.04
CA ILE A 96 -16.27 16.95 -6.88
C ILE A 96 -16.88 16.04 -7.95
N ASN A 97 -18.11 15.55 -7.72
CA ASN A 97 -18.80 14.70 -8.70
C ASN A 97 -19.30 15.52 -9.92
N LYS A 98 -18.34 15.99 -10.74
CA LYS A 98 -18.57 16.69 -12.00
C LYS A 98 -17.51 16.31 -13.01
N GLN A 99 -17.94 15.80 -14.16
CA GLN A 99 -17.04 15.32 -15.20
C GLN A 99 -16.18 16.44 -15.80
N ASP A 100 -16.75 17.62 -16.03
CA ASP A 100 -16.03 18.79 -16.55
C ASP A 100 -14.85 19.23 -15.67
N ALA A 101 -15.03 19.13 -14.34
CA ALA A 101 -13.96 19.40 -13.40
C ALA A 101 -12.86 18.31 -13.42
N ALA A 102 -13.26 17.06 -13.52
CA ALA A 102 -12.32 15.93 -13.66
C ALA A 102 -11.54 16.02 -14.98
N ASP A 103 -12.22 16.33 -16.09
CA ASP A 103 -11.59 16.49 -17.41
C ASP A 103 -10.52 17.57 -17.40
N MET A 104 -10.77 18.72 -16.79
CA MET A 104 -9.76 19.78 -16.65
C MET A 104 -8.53 19.31 -15.89
N LEU A 105 -8.70 18.53 -14.82
CA LEU A 105 -7.61 17.97 -14.04
C LEU A 105 -6.83 16.92 -14.83
N PHE A 106 -7.51 16.02 -15.52
CA PHE A 106 -6.86 15.00 -16.35
C PHE A 106 -6.16 15.62 -17.56
N ASP A 107 -6.77 16.62 -18.19
CA ASP A 107 -6.18 17.30 -19.35
C ASP A 107 -4.90 18.06 -19.00
N VAL A 108 -4.84 18.79 -17.89
CA VAL A 108 -3.60 19.46 -17.49
C VAL A 108 -2.49 18.46 -17.19
N ALA A 109 -2.81 17.36 -16.53
CA ALA A 109 -1.87 16.30 -16.24
C ALA A 109 -1.37 15.63 -17.53
N LYS A 110 -2.28 15.29 -18.45
CA LYS A 110 -1.98 14.73 -19.78
C LYS A 110 -1.06 15.67 -20.58
N HIS A 111 -1.41 16.94 -20.70
CA HIS A 111 -0.60 17.92 -21.45
C HIS A 111 0.81 18.04 -20.87
N TRP A 112 0.94 18.13 -19.55
CA TRP A 112 2.26 18.16 -18.91
C TRP A 112 3.07 16.90 -19.19
N LEU A 113 2.45 15.72 -19.10
CA LEU A 113 3.11 14.44 -19.40
C LEU A 113 3.50 14.29 -20.88
N MET A 114 2.65 14.77 -21.80
CA MET A 114 3.00 14.80 -23.25
C MET A 114 4.23 15.66 -23.50
N GLN A 115 4.35 16.83 -22.86
CA GLN A 115 5.54 17.70 -22.96
C GLN A 115 6.80 17.01 -22.41
N LYS A 116 6.66 16.01 -21.53
CA LYS A 116 7.75 15.19 -21.01
C LYS A 116 8.01 13.91 -21.81
N GLY A 117 7.37 13.77 -22.98
CA GLY A 117 7.56 12.64 -23.88
C GLY A 117 6.85 11.35 -23.44
N MET A 118 5.87 11.45 -22.56
CA MET A 118 5.04 10.30 -22.21
C MET A 118 3.95 10.06 -23.26
N GLU A 119 3.56 8.81 -23.45
CA GLU A 119 2.52 8.37 -24.39
C GLU A 119 1.28 7.84 -23.66
N ALA A 120 1.39 7.66 -22.34
CA ALA A 120 0.31 7.22 -21.49
C ALA A 120 0.46 7.77 -20.06
N MET A 121 -0.62 7.71 -19.29
CA MET A 121 -0.60 7.94 -17.85
C MET A 121 -1.29 6.82 -17.09
N ASP A 122 -0.64 6.33 -16.02
CA ASP A 122 -1.20 5.39 -15.07
C ASP A 122 -1.66 6.12 -13.82
N GLY A 123 -2.79 5.69 -13.25
CA GLY A 123 -3.32 6.33 -12.05
C GLY A 123 -4.56 5.66 -11.42
N PRO A 124 -4.91 6.11 -10.21
CA PRO A 124 -4.09 6.98 -9.36
C PRO A 124 -2.95 6.19 -8.71
N ILE A 125 -1.74 6.72 -8.79
CA ILE A 125 -0.53 6.10 -8.23
C ILE A 125 0.33 7.15 -7.51
N ASN A 126 1.29 6.68 -6.71
CA ASN A 126 2.17 7.54 -5.94
C ASN A 126 3.43 7.95 -6.74
N PHE A 127 3.95 9.14 -6.47
CA PHE A 127 5.29 9.54 -6.91
C PHE A 127 6.35 8.98 -5.96
N GLY A 128 6.54 7.66 -6.01
CA GLY A 128 7.43 6.93 -5.10
C GLY A 128 7.20 5.44 -5.15
N GLU A 129 7.21 4.83 -3.97
CA GLU A 129 7.04 3.39 -3.82
C GLU A 129 5.57 2.96 -3.98
N ARG A 130 5.38 1.71 -4.43
CA ARG A 130 4.05 1.13 -4.70
C ARG A 130 3.27 0.76 -3.43
N ASP A 131 3.88 0.78 -2.27
CA ASP A 131 3.29 0.47 -0.98
C ASP A 131 2.41 1.59 -0.41
N ARG A 132 2.37 2.76 -1.08
CA ARG A 132 1.63 3.95 -0.63
C ARG A 132 0.79 4.54 -1.75
N TRP A 133 -0.46 4.91 -1.42
CA TRP A 133 -1.40 5.63 -2.30
C TRP A 133 -1.41 5.10 -3.75
N TRP A 134 -1.66 3.81 -3.90
CA TRP A 134 -1.64 3.14 -5.20
C TRP A 134 -2.98 2.50 -5.51
N GLY A 135 -3.56 2.84 -6.66
CA GLY A 135 -4.85 2.35 -7.13
C GLY A 135 -6.06 3.14 -6.64
N LEU A 136 -7.11 3.16 -7.42
CA LEU A 136 -8.42 3.73 -7.10
C LEU A 136 -9.26 2.67 -6.39
N VAL A 137 -9.85 2.99 -5.25
CA VAL A 137 -10.82 2.09 -4.60
C VAL A 137 -12.05 1.97 -5.48
N VAL A 138 -12.37 0.75 -5.92
CA VAL A 138 -13.55 0.44 -6.74
C VAL A 138 -14.53 -0.50 -6.05
N GLN A 139 -14.09 -1.13 -4.94
CA GLN A 139 -14.92 -1.98 -4.08
C GLN A 139 -14.35 -1.98 -2.66
N GLY A 140 -15.22 -2.05 -1.65
CA GLY A 140 -14.82 -2.10 -0.24
C GLY A 140 -14.36 -0.75 0.28
N TYR A 141 -15.30 0.19 0.41
CA TYR A 141 -15.06 1.58 0.86
C TYR A 141 -15.00 1.72 2.38
N ASP A 142 -14.54 0.69 3.07
CA ASP A 142 -14.25 0.76 4.51
C ASP A 142 -13.10 1.76 4.80
N PRO A 143 -12.95 2.23 6.05
CA PRO A 143 -11.84 3.11 6.41
C PRO A 143 -10.49 2.62 5.88
N PRO A 144 -9.68 3.50 5.25
CA PRO A 144 -8.44 3.09 4.61
C PRO A 144 -7.39 2.61 5.62
N LEU A 145 -6.53 1.70 5.20
CA LEU A 145 -5.29 1.38 5.91
C LEU A 145 -4.31 2.56 5.79
N TYR A 146 -3.31 2.59 6.67
CA TYR A 146 -2.30 3.65 6.64
C TYR A 146 -1.60 3.75 5.29
N CYS A 147 -1.55 4.96 4.73
CA CYS A 147 -1.04 5.26 3.40
C CYS A 147 -1.75 4.55 2.23
N MET A 148 -2.96 4.03 2.42
CA MET A 148 -3.80 3.52 1.34
C MET A 148 -4.64 4.65 0.76
N ASN A 149 -4.92 4.59 -0.56
CA ASN A 149 -5.89 5.48 -1.17
C ASN A 149 -7.29 5.27 -0.57
N TYR A 150 -8.01 6.38 -0.47
CA TYR A 150 -9.43 6.44 -0.19
C TYR A 150 -10.08 7.45 -1.13
N ASN A 151 -11.23 7.10 -1.67
CA ASN A 151 -11.97 7.95 -2.58
C ASN A 151 -13.46 7.61 -2.55
N PRO A 152 -14.33 8.58 -2.87
CA PRO A 152 -15.75 8.31 -3.12
C PRO A 152 -15.97 7.36 -4.30
N PRO A 153 -17.08 6.57 -4.31
CA PRO A 153 -17.38 5.61 -5.37
C PRO A 153 -17.44 6.23 -6.78
N TYR A 154 -17.95 7.45 -6.91
CA TYR A 154 -18.11 8.11 -8.21
C TYR A 154 -16.78 8.45 -8.92
N TYR A 155 -15.64 8.36 -8.26
CA TYR A 155 -14.34 8.57 -8.93
C TYR A 155 -14.11 7.53 -10.03
N LYS A 156 -14.62 6.31 -9.85
CA LYS A 156 -14.57 5.29 -10.90
C LYS A 156 -15.20 5.80 -12.19
N ASP A 157 -16.39 6.37 -12.10
CA ASP A 157 -17.13 6.87 -13.27
C ASP A 157 -16.38 8.07 -13.91
N LEU A 158 -15.80 8.97 -13.10
CA LEU A 158 -14.99 10.07 -13.63
C LEU A 158 -13.77 9.59 -14.44
N PHE A 159 -13.06 8.57 -13.94
CA PHE A 159 -11.93 7.98 -14.65
C PHE A 159 -12.37 7.27 -15.94
N GLU A 160 -13.38 6.41 -15.85
CA GLU A 160 -13.83 5.60 -16.98
C GLU A 160 -14.50 6.47 -18.07
N THR A 161 -15.27 7.51 -17.70
CA THR A 161 -15.87 8.46 -18.63
C THR A 161 -14.82 9.29 -19.37
N TYR A 162 -13.74 9.71 -18.70
CA TYR A 162 -12.62 10.38 -19.37
C TYR A 162 -11.90 9.44 -20.37
N GLY A 163 -12.02 8.13 -20.18
CA GLY A 163 -11.49 7.09 -21.06
C GLY A 163 -10.30 6.30 -20.51
N PHE A 164 -10.04 6.39 -19.21
CA PHE A 164 -9.13 5.45 -18.56
C PHE A 164 -9.69 4.01 -18.65
N LYS A 165 -8.79 3.04 -18.76
CA LYS A 165 -9.14 1.62 -18.77
C LYS A 165 -8.42 0.90 -17.63
N ASN A 166 -9.09 -0.11 -17.05
CA ASN A 166 -8.51 -0.94 -16.00
C ASN A 166 -7.23 -1.63 -16.49
N PHE A 167 -6.07 -1.23 -15.92
CA PHE A 167 -4.78 -1.81 -16.28
C PHE A 167 -4.49 -3.06 -15.46
N PHE A 168 -4.71 -3.01 -14.15
CA PHE A 168 -4.73 -4.17 -13.25
C PHE A 168 -5.46 -3.86 -11.95
N ASN A 169 -5.97 -4.91 -11.30
CA ASN A 169 -6.55 -4.82 -9.99
C ASN A 169 -5.58 -5.23 -8.90
N GLN A 170 -5.76 -4.61 -7.75
CA GLN A 170 -5.07 -4.88 -6.49
C GLN A 170 -6.12 -5.33 -5.49
N VAL A 171 -6.01 -6.58 -5.03
CA VAL A 171 -7.02 -7.20 -4.16
C VAL A 171 -6.48 -7.28 -2.74
N CYS A 172 -7.23 -6.71 -1.79
CA CYS A 172 -7.01 -6.91 -0.37
C CYS A 172 -7.90 -8.05 0.13
N PHE A 173 -7.36 -8.86 1.02
CA PHE A 173 -8.08 -9.97 1.63
C PHE A 173 -8.20 -9.76 3.13
N GLY A 174 -9.43 -9.89 3.65
CA GLY A 174 -9.71 -9.79 5.06
C GLY A 174 -10.21 -11.11 5.64
N LEU A 175 -9.95 -11.35 6.92
CA LEU A 175 -10.53 -12.45 7.67
C LEU A 175 -10.80 -12.04 9.12
N ARG A 176 -11.68 -12.77 9.80
CA ARG A 176 -11.81 -12.72 11.25
C ARG A 176 -10.79 -13.67 11.86
N VAL A 177 -10.06 -13.22 12.85
CA VAL A 177 -9.00 -14.02 13.50
C VAL A 177 -9.56 -15.29 14.14
N ALA A 178 -10.82 -15.25 14.61
CA ALA A 178 -11.48 -16.41 15.21
C ALA A 178 -11.94 -17.48 14.19
N ASP A 179 -11.92 -17.17 12.89
CA ASP A 179 -12.39 -18.11 11.87
C ASP A 179 -11.38 -19.28 11.73
N ARG A 180 -11.92 -20.51 11.68
CA ARG A 180 -11.10 -21.70 11.53
C ARG A 180 -10.58 -21.82 10.10
N VAL A 181 -9.31 -22.15 9.99
CA VAL A 181 -8.70 -22.49 8.70
C VAL A 181 -9.10 -23.91 8.26
N GLN A 182 -8.89 -24.25 7.00
CA GLN A 182 -9.15 -25.59 6.48
C GLN A 182 -8.26 -26.64 7.17
N GLN A 183 -8.76 -27.89 7.31
CA GLN A 183 -8.05 -29.00 8.00
C GLN A 183 -6.62 -29.19 7.46
N LYS A 184 -6.37 -29.03 6.18
CA LYS A 184 -5.05 -29.13 5.57
C LYS A 184 -3.97 -28.24 6.21
N PHE A 185 -4.35 -27.11 6.84
CA PHE A 185 -3.39 -26.25 7.55
C PHE A 185 -2.94 -26.87 8.85
N TYR A 186 -3.85 -27.54 9.59
CA TYR A 186 -3.52 -28.28 10.80
C TYR A 186 -2.64 -29.47 10.49
N ASP A 187 -3.01 -30.27 9.49
CA ASP A 187 -2.24 -31.47 9.10
C ASP A 187 -0.81 -31.13 8.68
N ARG A 188 -0.63 -30.05 7.91
CA ARG A 188 0.70 -29.56 7.50
C ARG A 188 1.49 -28.96 8.65
N HIS A 189 0.80 -28.25 9.55
CA HIS A 189 1.42 -27.72 10.75
C HIS A 189 2.02 -28.85 11.59
N ASP A 190 1.22 -29.89 11.91
CA ASP A 190 1.65 -31.00 12.75
C ASP A 190 2.82 -31.77 12.13
N ALA A 191 2.82 -31.92 10.80
CA ALA A 191 3.92 -32.57 10.09
C ALA A 191 5.25 -31.79 10.21
N ILE A 192 5.22 -30.45 10.15
CA ILE A 192 6.42 -29.63 10.32
C ILE A 192 6.80 -29.49 11.78
N ALA A 193 5.84 -29.35 12.70
CA ALA A 193 6.08 -29.24 14.13
C ALA A 193 6.73 -30.54 14.74
N ALA A 194 6.55 -31.67 14.08
CA ALA A 194 7.21 -32.95 14.48
C ALA A 194 8.72 -32.97 14.17
N ASP A 195 9.23 -32.10 13.30
CA ASP A 195 10.66 -32.00 13.00
C ASP A 195 11.34 -30.99 13.96
N PRO A 196 12.20 -31.42 14.88
CA PRO A 196 12.84 -30.56 15.88
C PRO A 196 13.82 -29.52 15.26
N ASN A 197 14.14 -29.65 13.98
CA ASN A 197 14.97 -28.67 13.28
C ASN A 197 14.20 -27.39 12.91
N PHE A 198 12.85 -27.40 12.95
CA PHE A 198 12.04 -26.22 12.75
C PHE A 198 11.79 -25.47 14.05
N SER A 199 11.79 -24.16 13.98
CA SER A 199 11.35 -23.29 15.07
C SER A 199 10.61 -22.07 14.53
N ALA A 200 9.56 -21.67 15.25
CA ALA A 200 8.80 -20.45 14.98
C ALA A 200 9.09 -19.40 16.07
N VAL A 201 9.50 -18.23 15.67
CA VAL A 201 9.88 -17.14 16.59
C VAL A 201 9.23 -15.84 16.18
N HIS A 202 8.53 -15.20 17.10
CA HIS A 202 8.04 -13.84 16.85
C HIS A 202 9.14 -12.80 17.03
N ILE A 203 9.02 -11.66 16.34
CA ILE A 203 9.98 -10.56 16.43
C ILE A 203 10.13 -10.05 17.86
N LYS A 204 11.35 -9.62 18.23
CA LYS A 204 11.66 -8.98 19.52
C LYS A 204 12.29 -7.61 19.31
N LYS A 205 11.72 -6.57 19.90
CA LYS A 205 12.22 -5.18 19.80
C LYS A 205 13.63 -4.99 20.35
N SER A 206 14.07 -5.89 21.23
CA SER A 206 15.44 -5.93 21.74
C SER A 206 16.44 -6.47 20.70
N GLN A 207 15.97 -7.21 19.68
CA GLN A 207 16.78 -7.91 18.68
C GLN A 207 16.51 -7.47 17.25
N LEU A 208 16.06 -6.22 17.03
CA LEU A 208 15.68 -5.74 15.69
C LEU A 208 16.79 -5.84 14.65
N ARG A 209 18.08 -5.80 15.05
CA ARG A 209 19.19 -6.00 14.11
C ARG A 209 19.21 -7.43 13.56
N LYS A 210 19.02 -8.44 14.42
CA LYS A 210 18.92 -9.84 14.00
C LYS A 210 17.76 -10.02 13.03
N PHE A 211 16.56 -9.60 13.42
CA PHE A 211 15.37 -9.77 12.58
C PHE A 211 15.42 -8.96 11.27
N ALA A 212 16.12 -7.82 11.23
CA ALA A 212 16.37 -7.10 10.00
C ALA A 212 17.29 -7.87 9.04
N LYS A 213 18.33 -8.53 9.56
CA LYS A 213 19.18 -9.44 8.77
C LYS A 213 18.37 -10.62 8.24
N ASP A 214 17.61 -11.29 9.11
CA ASP A 214 16.79 -12.45 8.75
C ASP A 214 15.73 -12.08 7.70
N PHE A 215 15.07 -10.90 7.86
CA PHE A 215 14.19 -10.34 6.85
C PHE A 215 14.89 -10.16 5.51
N THR A 216 16.09 -9.58 5.52
CA THR A 216 16.85 -9.32 4.29
C THR A 216 17.16 -10.62 3.55
N ILE A 217 17.55 -11.67 4.28
CA ILE A 217 17.84 -13.00 3.71
C ILE A 217 16.59 -13.57 3.04
N VAL A 218 15.47 -13.64 3.77
CA VAL A 218 14.23 -14.22 3.26
C VAL A 218 13.68 -13.37 2.12
N TYR A 219 13.66 -12.04 2.26
CA TYR A 219 13.17 -11.13 1.22
C TYR A 219 13.94 -11.28 -0.09
N ASN A 220 15.27 -11.25 -0.03
CA ASN A 220 16.09 -11.31 -1.22
C ASN A 220 15.98 -12.67 -1.93
N LYS A 221 15.89 -13.77 -1.17
CA LYS A 221 15.70 -15.11 -1.75
C LYS A 221 14.28 -15.33 -2.30
N SER A 222 13.26 -14.72 -1.69
CA SER A 222 11.85 -14.94 -2.05
C SER A 222 11.33 -14.01 -3.14
N PHE A 223 11.78 -12.76 -3.16
CA PHE A 223 11.20 -11.70 -3.99
C PHE A 223 12.16 -11.08 -4.99
N ALA A 224 13.46 -11.01 -4.71
CA ALA A 224 14.42 -10.39 -5.62
C ALA A 224 14.46 -11.13 -6.95
N GLY A 225 14.46 -10.35 -8.04
CA GLY A 225 14.39 -10.89 -9.40
C GLY A 225 12.98 -11.27 -9.88
N HIS A 226 11.98 -11.39 -9.00
CA HIS A 226 10.59 -11.63 -9.38
C HIS A 226 9.82 -10.32 -9.53
N GLY A 227 9.14 -10.14 -10.67
CA GLY A 227 8.31 -8.96 -10.92
C GLY A 227 9.03 -7.61 -10.89
N GLY A 228 10.36 -7.59 -11.09
CA GLY A 228 11.17 -6.36 -11.07
C GLY A 228 11.52 -5.87 -9.67
N MET A 229 11.25 -6.64 -8.63
CA MET A 229 11.70 -6.32 -7.27
C MET A 229 13.22 -6.44 -7.15
N LYS A 230 13.82 -5.43 -6.51
CA LYS A 230 15.27 -5.38 -6.27
C LYS A 230 15.61 -5.94 -4.92
N GLU A 231 16.84 -6.44 -4.81
CA GLU A 231 17.42 -6.77 -3.51
C GLU A 231 17.39 -5.57 -2.57
N MET A 232 17.13 -5.85 -1.31
CA MET A 232 17.25 -4.88 -0.23
C MET A 232 18.58 -5.05 0.48
N ALA A 233 19.30 -3.95 0.68
CA ALA A 233 20.52 -3.95 1.48
C ALA A 233 20.17 -3.96 2.98
N GLU A 234 20.84 -4.82 3.75
CA GLU A 234 20.60 -4.97 5.19
C GLU A 234 20.61 -3.65 5.98
N PRO A 235 21.52 -2.68 5.75
CA PRO A 235 21.50 -1.40 6.47
C PRO A 235 20.20 -0.59 6.24
N ILE A 236 19.59 -0.71 5.07
CA ILE A 236 18.31 -0.06 4.74
C ILE A 236 17.20 -0.72 5.56
N VAL A 237 17.17 -2.04 5.60
CA VAL A 237 16.19 -2.81 6.38
C VAL A 237 16.36 -2.55 7.88
N GLN A 238 17.59 -2.50 8.40
CA GLN A 238 17.84 -2.14 9.79
C GLN A 238 17.26 -0.78 10.15
N LYS A 239 17.48 0.24 9.30
CA LYS A 239 16.91 1.58 9.48
C LYS A 239 15.39 1.56 9.46
N MET A 240 14.80 0.78 8.55
CA MET A 240 13.34 0.60 8.44
C MET A 240 12.78 -0.01 9.74
N PHE A 241 13.35 -1.11 10.23
CA PHE A 241 12.90 -1.76 11.48
C PHE A 241 13.04 -0.83 12.69
N GLN A 242 14.14 -0.06 12.78
CA GLN A 242 14.31 0.93 13.86
C GLN A 242 13.24 2.03 13.79
N SER A 243 12.89 2.51 12.61
CA SER A 243 11.83 3.51 12.45
C SER A 243 10.45 2.97 12.82
N MET A 244 10.22 1.67 12.60
CA MET A 244 8.97 0.98 12.93
C MET A 244 8.89 0.55 14.41
N LYS A 245 9.98 0.58 15.17
CA LYS A 245 10.04 0.11 16.56
C LYS A 245 8.89 0.60 17.46
N PRO A 246 8.43 1.88 17.39
CA PRO A 246 7.32 2.36 18.22
C PRO A 246 5.98 1.70 17.89
N VAL A 247 5.79 1.21 16.66
CA VAL A 247 4.52 0.66 16.17
C VAL A 247 4.51 -0.85 16.09
N ILE A 248 5.66 -1.52 16.07
CA ILE A 248 5.75 -2.99 16.10
C ILE A 248 4.96 -3.54 17.30
N ASP A 249 4.17 -4.57 17.03
CA ASP A 249 3.68 -5.53 18.02
C ASP A 249 4.45 -6.83 17.81
N GLU A 250 5.15 -7.28 18.86
CA GLU A 250 6.07 -8.42 18.75
C GLU A 250 5.34 -9.72 18.41
N LYS A 251 4.10 -9.89 18.90
CA LYS A 251 3.36 -11.14 18.82
C LYS A 251 2.70 -11.43 17.48
N ILE A 252 2.67 -10.43 16.58
CA ILE A 252 2.01 -10.59 15.27
C ILE A 252 2.97 -10.71 14.09
N SER A 253 4.29 -10.64 14.31
CA SER A 253 5.29 -10.77 13.23
C SER A 253 6.21 -11.94 13.51
N TRP A 254 6.28 -12.87 12.56
CA TRP A 254 6.87 -14.19 12.78
C TRP A 254 7.96 -14.54 11.77
N PHE A 255 8.93 -15.30 12.21
CA PHE A 255 9.98 -15.90 11.39
C PHE A 255 10.05 -17.40 11.67
N ILE A 256 10.24 -18.18 10.61
CA ILE A 256 10.49 -19.63 10.71
C ILE A 256 11.94 -19.90 10.38
N TYR A 257 12.55 -20.70 11.20
CA TYR A 257 13.92 -21.17 11.05
C TYR A 257 13.95 -22.69 10.81
N TYR A 258 14.90 -23.12 10.01
CA TYR A 258 15.29 -24.52 9.87
C TYR A 258 16.79 -24.62 10.17
N LYS A 259 17.17 -25.36 11.22
CA LYS A 259 18.56 -25.42 11.70
C LYS A 259 19.18 -24.03 11.88
N ASP A 260 18.46 -23.14 12.56
CA ASP A 260 18.83 -21.74 12.85
C ASP A 260 18.92 -20.80 11.63
N GLU A 261 18.70 -21.28 10.40
CA GLU A 261 18.66 -20.46 9.20
C GLU A 261 17.21 -19.96 8.92
N PRO A 262 16.99 -18.65 8.66
CA PRO A 262 15.66 -18.12 8.40
C PRO A 262 15.15 -18.59 7.03
N VAL A 263 13.99 -19.24 7.01
CA VAL A 263 13.39 -19.83 5.80
C VAL A 263 12.07 -19.21 5.41
N ALA A 264 11.37 -18.58 6.36
CA ALA A 264 10.11 -17.89 6.09
C ALA A 264 9.92 -16.69 7.02
N MET A 265 9.08 -15.74 6.60
CA MET A 265 8.68 -14.56 7.38
C MET A 265 7.25 -14.17 7.13
N TRP A 266 6.58 -13.70 8.17
CA TRP A 266 5.26 -13.08 8.14
C TRP A 266 5.30 -11.80 8.95
N LEU A 267 5.47 -10.66 8.26
CA LEU A 267 5.60 -9.35 8.89
C LEU A 267 4.26 -8.64 8.89
N ASN A 268 3.84 -8.24 10.07
CA ASN A 268 2.57 -7.57 10.31
C ASN A 268 2.74 -6.33 11.19
N LEU A 269 1.80 -5.42 11.10
CA LEU A 269 1.67 -4.26 12.01
C LEU A 269 0.21 -4.09 12.45
N PRO A 270 -0.04 -3.49 13.62
CA PRO A 270 -1.37 -2.96 13.94
C PRO A 270 -1.85 -1.99 12.87
N ASP A 271 -3.16 -1.92 12.63
CA ASP A 271 -3.74 -0.90 11.76
C ASP A 271 -3.61 0.49 12.39
N LEU A 272 -2.56 1.21 12.00
CA LEU A 272 -2.20 2.51 12.58
C LEU A 272 -3.30 3.56 12.42
N ASN A 273 -4.13 3.44 11.37
CA ASN A 273 -5.21 4.38 11.13
C ASN A 273 -6.28 4.34 12.20
N GLN A 274 -6.40 3.25 12.98
CA GLN A 274 -7.30 3.22 14.13
C GLN A 274 -6.92 4.24 15.21
N TRP A 275 -5.66 4.65 15.28
CA TRP A 275 -5.19 5.72 16.16
C TRP A 275 -4.98 7.04 15.42
N PHE A 276 -4.46 7.01 14.19
CA PHE A 276 -4.12 8.21 13.43
C PHE A 276 -5.34 9.05 13.07
N LYS A 277 -6.53 8.46 12.91
CA LYS A 277 -7.79 9.19 12.73
C LYS A 277 -8.05 10.27 13.80
N TYR A 278 -7.51 10.09 15.02
CA TYR A 278 -7.64 11.06 16.10
C TYR A 278 -6.56 12.16 16.10
N LEU A 279 -5.60 12.09 15.19
CA LEU A 279 -4.52 13.07 15.06
C LEU A 279 -4.85 14.16 14.02
N ASN A 280 -5.91 13.98 13.23
CA ASN A 280 -6.37 14.92 12.22
C ASN A 280 -5.23 15.43 11.30
N GLY A 281 -4.45 14.50 10.78
CA GLY A 281 -3.32 14.78 9.86
C GLY A 281 -2.06 15.35 10.51
N LYS A 282 -2.08 15.70 11.80
CA LYS A 282 -0.94 16.31 12.49
C LYS A 282 -0.07 15.25 13.17
N PHE A 283 1.26 15.44 13.15
CA PHE A 283 2.20 14.52 13.82
C PHE A 283 3.37 15.27 14.47
N THR A 284 3.06 16.36 15.20
CA THR A 284 4.01 17.10 16.05
C THR A 284 4.38 16.27 17.28
N LEU A 285 5.34 16.72 18.09
CA LEU A 285 5.74 16.03 19.32
C LEU A 285 4.54 15.72 20.24
N LEU A 286 3.64 16.69 20.43
CA LEU A 286 2.41 16.48 21.22
C LEU A 286 1.50 15.38 20.63
N HIS A 287 1.38 15.31 19.30
CA HIS A 287 0.61 14.25 18.63
C HIS A 287 1.31 12.89 18.76
N GLN A 288 2.64 12.83 18.77
CA GLN A 288 3.39 11.60 19.05
C GLN A 288 3.15 11.10 20.48
N LEU A 289 3.17 11.99 21.46
CA LEU A 289 2.82 11.64 22.84
C LEU A 289 1.36 11.15 22.96
N LYS A 290 0.42 11.86 22.31
CA LYS A 290 -0.99 11.43 22.23
C LYS A 290 -1.11 10.05 21.58
N PHE A 291 -0.39 9.77 20.51
CA PHE A 291 -0.38 8.45 19.86
C PHE A 291 0.12 7.36 20.82
N LEU A 292 1.24 7.58 21.51
CA LEU A 292 1.79 6.61 22.47
C LEU A 292 0.83 6.35 23.64
N TRP A 293 0.12 7.38 24.10
CA TRP A 293 -0.93 7.25 25.11
C TRP A 293 -2.11 6.44 24.58
N MET A 294 -2.62 6.76 23.37
CA MET A 294 -3.72 6.00 22.74
C MET A 294 -3.34 4.54 22.49
N LYS A 295 -2.11 4.27 22.09
CA LYS A 295 -1.62 2.88 21.90
C LYS A 295 -1.72 2.05 23.18
N LYS A 296 -1.59 2.67 24.36
CA LYS A 296 -1.72 2.00 25.66
C LYS A 296 -3.16 1.88 26.12
N THR A 297 -4.03 2.83 25.77
CA THR A 297 -5.37 2.99 26.35
C THR A 297 -6.50 2.62 25.41
N LYS A 298 -6.27 2.58 24.10
CA LYS A 298 -7.29 2.24 23.09
C LYS A 298 -6.89 0.96 22.37
N LYS A 299 -7.71 -0.07 22.48
CA LYS A 299 -7.54 -1.34 21.75
C LYS A 299 -7.55 -1.06 20.24
N CYS A 300 -6.57 -1.60 19.52
CA CYS A 300 -6.60 -1.75 18.07
C CYS A 300 -7.11 -3.16 17.79
N ASN A 301 -8.20 -3.30 17.06
CA ASN A 301 -8.81 -4.60 16.82
C ASN A 301 -8.46 -5.23 15.47
N LYS A 302 -7.63 -4.56 14.67
CA LYS A 302 -7.20 -5.05 13.37
C LYS A 302 -5.67 -4.94 13.22
N PHE A 303 -5.06 -5.96 12.63
CA PHE A 303 -3.69 -5.89 12.16
C PHE A 303 -3.61 -6.14 10.66
N ILE A 304 -2.52 -5.71 10.04
CA ILE A 304 -2.32 -5.72 8.60
C ILE A 304 -1.08 -6.52 8.23
N GLY A 305 -1.20 -7.30 7.14
CA GLY A 305 -0.07 -8.03 6.57
C GLY A 305 0.74 -7.14 5.63
N LEU A 306 2.04 -7.00 5.90
CA LEU A 306 2.97 -6.19 5.10
C LEU A 306 3.79 -7.04 4.15
N ALA A 307 4.30 -8.18 4.63
CA ALA A 307 5.11 -9.09 3.86
C ALA A 307 4.90 -10.53 4.33
N PHE A 308 4.77 -11.43 3.38
CA PHE A 308 4.69 -12.87 3.59
C PHE A 308 5.61 -13.54 2.60
N GLY A 309 6.69 -14.15 3.06
CA GLY A 309 7.71 -14.70 2.18
C GLY A 309 8.24 -16.05 2.68
N LEU A 310 8.44 -16.95 1.71
CA LEU A 310 9.13 -18.23 1.89
C LEU A 310 10.23 -18.33 0.85
N ILE A 311 11.41 -18.76 1.25
CA ILE A 311 12.47 -19.03 0.28
C ILE A 311 12.05 -20.19 -0.63
N PRO A 312 12.46 -20.21 -1.91
CA PRO A 312 11.94 -21.12 -2.94
C PRO A 312 12.00 -22.60 -2.53
N GLU A 313 13.08 -23.02 -1.86
CA GLU A 313 13.31 -24.41 -1.45
C GLU A 313 12.25 -24.94 -0.47
N TRP A 314 11.52 -24.05 0.22
CA TRP A 314 10.52 -24.41 1.22
C TRP A 314 9.08 -24.17 0.76
N GLN A 315 8.89 -23.63 -0.45
CA GLN A 315 7.55 -23.45 -1.01
C GLN A 315 6.87 -24.78 -1.29
N GLY A 316 5.58 -24.88 -0.98
CA GLY A 316 4.77 -26.08 -1.19
C GLY A 316 5.02 -27.23 -0.19
N LYS A 317 5.92 -27.05 0.79
CA LYS A 317 6.26 -28.07 1.79
C LYS A 317 5.52 -27.91 3.14
N GLY A 318 4.55 -26.99 3.24
CA GLY A 318 3.75 -26.79 4.46
C GLY A 318 4.31 -25.78 5.46
N VAL A 319 5.47 -25.18 5.19
CA VAL A 319 6.11 -24.19 6.09
C VAL A 319 5.26 -22.91 6.22
N ASP A 320 4.51 -22.56 5.19
CA ASP A 320 3.49 -21.49 5.21
C ASP A 320 2.40 -21.79 6.24
N SER A 321 1.86 -23.01 6.23
CA SER A 321 0.84 -23.45 7.16
C SER A 321 1.38 -23.48 8.61
N TYR A 322 2.60 -23.96 8.81
CA TYR A 322 3.27 -23.94 10.12
C TYR A 322 3.39 -22.51 10.66
N MET A 323 3.90 -21.58 9.85
CA MET A 323 4.06 -20.17 10.25
C MET A 323 2.73 -19.51 10.61
N ILE A 324 1.69 -19.73 9.77
CA ILE A 324 0.36 -19.18 10.01
C ILE A 324 -0.25 -19.73 11.30
N MET A 325 -0.16 -21.04 11.53
CA MET A 325 -0.77 -21.68 12.70
C MET A 325 -0.06 -21.29 14.00
N GLU A 326 1.27 -21.22 14.02
CA GLU A 326 2.04 -20.74 15.18
C GLU A 326 1.65 -19.32 15.56
N GLY A 327 1.61 -18.41 14.57
CA GLY A 327 1.21 -17.03 14.81
C GLY A 327 -0.26 -16.88 15.19
N ALA A 328 -1.17 -17.59 14.51
CA ALA A 328 -2.60 -17.52 14.78
C ALA A 328 -2.93 -18.04 16.19
N SER A 329 -2.26 -19.12 16.66
CA SER A 329 -2.47 -19.68 18.00
C SER A 329 -2.22 -18.63 19.10
N VAL A 330 -1.11 -17.89 19.00
CA VAL A 330 -0.77 -16.83 19.96
C VAL A 330 -1.77 -15.66 19.88
N ILE A 331 -2.10 -15.23 18.67
CA ILE A 331 -3.02 -14.08 18.46
C ILE A 331 -4.42 -14.42 18.98
N GLN A 332 -4.91 -15.65 18.78
CA GLN A 332 -6.21 -16.11 19.23
C GLN A 332 -6.24 -16.36 20.75
N GLN A 333 -5.25 -17.06 21.31
CA GLN A 333 -5.20 -17.35 22.74
C GLN A 333 -5.14 -16.09 23.62
N GLU A 334 -4.46 -15.05 23.15
CA GLU A 334 -4.31 -13.80 23.87
C GLU A 334 -5.36 -12.73 23.51
N ASP A 335 -6.34 -13.05 22.63
CA ASP A 335 -7.38 -12.12 22.12
C ASP A 335 -6.79 -10.76 21.68
N LEU A 336 -5.68 -10.82 20.95
CA LEU A 336 -4.92 -9.62 20.58
C LEU A 336 -5.68 -8.76 19.56
N TYR A 337 -6.28 -9.41 18.54
CA TYR A 337 -6.95 -8.77 17.43
C TYR A 337 -8.17 -9.58 16.97
N GLU A 338 -9.18 -8.87 16.45
CA GLU A 338 -10.40 -9.47 15.91
C GLU A 338 -10.31 -9.71 14.39
N LYS A 339 -9.57 -8.85 13.69
CA LYS A 339 -9.51 -8.81 12.22
C LYS A 339 -8.08 -8.77 11.71
N TYR A 340 -7.88 -9.40 10.58
CA TYR A 340 -6.66 -9.32 9.78
C TYR A 340 -6.98 -8.85 8.38
N GLU A 341 -6.18 -7.96 7.81
CA GLU A 341 -6.29 -7.54 6.40
C GLU A 341 -4.92 -7.61 5.74
N MET A 342 -4.83 -8.41 4.69
CA MET A 342 -3.64 -8.45 3.82
C MET A 342 -3.61 -7.17 3.00
N GLN A 343 -2.48 -6.49 2.96
CA GLN A 343 -2.27 -5.43 1.98
C GLN A 343 -2.41 -6.00 0.57
N TRP A 344 -2.63 -5.14 -0.38
CA TRP A 344 -3.05 -5.53 -1.71
C TRP A 344 -2.09 -6.54 -2.40
N ILE A 345 -2.68 -7.50 -3.08
CA ILE A 345 -2.03 -8.44 -3.96
C ILE A 345 -2.46 -8.09 -5.38
N GLY A 346 -1.50 -7.89 -6.30
CA GLY A 346 -1.84 -7.68 -7.71
C GLY A 346 -2.49 -8.91 -8.32
N GLU A 347 -3.60 -8.75 -9.02
CA GLU A 347 -4.29 -9.86 -9.72
C GLU A 347 -3.38 -10.56 -10.74
N PHE A 348 -2.33 -9.88 -11.17
CA PHE A 348 -1.31 -10.43 -12.05
C PHE A 348 -0.38 -11.46 -11.36
N ASN A 349 -0.54 -11.68 -10.03
CA ASN A 349 0.17 -12.70 -9.27
C ASN A 349 -0.80 -13.78 -8.77
N PRO A 350 -1.23 -14.72 -9.64
CA PRO A 350 -2.24 -15.73 -9.31
C PRO A 350 -1.79 -16.69 -8.20
N LYS A 351 -0.47 -16.90 -8.03
CA LYS A 351 0.06 -17.75 -6.95
C LYS A 351 -0.28 -17.18 -5.58
N MET A 352 -0.07 -15.87 -5.39
CA MET A 352 -0.40 -15.20 -4.12
C MET A 352 -1.90 -15.05 -3.90
N ILE A 353 -2.68 -14.78 -4.96
CA ILE A 353 -4.14 -14.77 -4.89
C ILE A 353 -4.66 -16.12 -4.39
N ASN A 354 -4.17 -17.23 -4.97
CA ASN A 354 -4.57 -18.58 -4.58
C ASN A 354 -4.20 -18.90 -3.11
N ILE A 355 -3.05 -18.44 -2.61
CA ILE A 355 -2.68 -18.60 -1.19
C ILE A 355 -3.69 -17.87 -0.30
N ALA A 356 -4.02 -16.62 -0.64
CA ALA A 356 -4.98 -15.84 0.13
C ALA A 356 -6.38 -16.47 0.13
N GLU A 357 -6.86 -16.97 -1.01
CA GLU A 357 -8.18 -17.62 -1.17
C GLU A 357 -8.26 -19.02 -0.51
N ASN A 358 -7.14 -19.65 -0.22
CA ASN A 358 -7.11 -20.89 0.55
C ASN A 358 -7.29 -20.69 2.08
N LEU A 359 -7.16 -19.45 2.56
CA LEU A 359 -7.51 -19.08 3.93
C LEU A 359 -9.01 -18.71 4.01
N PRO A 360 -9.63 -18.64 5.19
CA PRO A 360 -11.03 -18.22 5.34
C PRO A 360 -11.18 -16.71 5.12
N THR A 361 -10.68 -16.22 3.99
CA THR A 361 -10.68 -14.80 3.64
C THR A 361 -11.85 -14.44 2.74
N ASN A 362 -12.19 -13.16 2.77
CA ASN A 362 -13.02 -12.51 1.75
C ASN A 362 -12.20 -11.39 1.09
N ARG A 363 -12.57 -11.05 -0.14
CA ARG A 363 -12.00 -9.87 -0.82
C ARG A 363 -12.56 -8.62 -0.14
N SER A 364 -11.80 -8.07 0.80
CA SER A 364 -12.24 -6.93 1.62
C SER A 364 -12.29 -5.64 0.81
N ARG A 365 -11.37 -5.51 -0.17
CA ARG A 365 -11.25 -4.30 -0.96
C ARG A 365 -10.60 -4.60 -2.31
N ILE A 366 -11.01 -3.85 -3.34
CA ILE A 366 -10.36 -3.85 -4.66
C ILE A 366 -9.97 -2.43 -4.99
N LEU A 367 -8.70 -2.24 -5.34
CA LEU A 367 -8.18 -1.01 -5.92
C LEU A 367 -7.81 -1.30 -7.38
N THR A 368 -8.00 -0.33 -8.26
CA THR A 368 -7.65 -0.45 -9.68
C THR A 368 -6.59 0.57 -10.05
N THR A 369 -5.49 0.12 -10.62
CA THR A 369 -4.60 0.99 -11.37
C THR A 369 -5.16 1.10 -12.78
N TYR A 370 -5.57 2.31 -13.15
CA TYR A 370 -6.06 2.61 -14.47
C TYR A 370 -4.92 3.09 -15.37
N ARG A 371 -5.10 2.94 -16.69
CA ARG A 371 -4.23 3.51 -17.72
C ARG A 371 -5.03 4.27 -18.76
N TYR A 372 -4.53 5.43 -19.16
CA TYR A 372 -5.02 6.21 -20.28
C TYR A 372 -3.93 6.33 -21.35
N LEU A 373 -4.16 5.79 -22.55
CA LEU A 373 -3.29 5.96 -23.70
C LEU A 373 -3.60 7.31 -24.37
N PHE A 374 -2.59 8.14 -24.66
CA PHE A 374 -2.79 9.45 -25.29
C PHE A 374 -3.20 9.30 -26.75
N ASP A 375 -2.58 8.37 -27.48
CA ASP A 375 -3.04 7.92 -28.78
C ASP A 375 -4.16 6.87 -28.60
N ARG A 376 -5.41 7.29 -28.85
CA ARG A 376 -6.61 6.47 -28.67
C ARG A 376 -6.77 5.40 -29.76
N THR A 377 -5.95 5.45 -30.83
CA THR A 377 -5.96 4.44 -31.89
C THR A 377 -5.14 3.21 -31.52
N LYS A 378 -4.18 3.35 -30.58
CA LYS A 378 -3.38 2.22 -30.10
C LYS A 378 -4.23 1.21 -29.32
N GLU A 379 -3.95 -0.08 -29.54
CA GLU A 379 -4.57 -1.16 -28.80
C GLU A 379 -4.23 -1.07 -27.30
N PHE A 380 -5.25 -1.09 -26.45
CA PHE A 380 -5.06 -1.16 -25.02
C PHE A 380 -4.79 -2.59 -24.58
N LYS A 381 -3.70 -2.80 -23.85
CA LYS A 381 -3.35 -4.08 -23.22
C LYS A 381 -3.32 -3.96 -21.71
N ARG A 382 -3.94 -4.90 -21.02
CA ARG A 382 -3.85 -5.02 -19.57
C ARG A 382 -2.45 -5.48 -19.15
N HIS A 383 -2.12 -5.25 -17.89
CA HIS A 383 -0.87 -5.77 -17.30
C HIS A 383 -0.79 -7.29 -17.49
N PRO A 384 0.34 -7.83 -18.00
CA PRO A 384 0.49 -9.26 -18.20
C PRO A 384 0.48 -10.02 -16.86
N ILE A 385 -0.07 -11.25 -16.89
CA ILE A 385 -0.01 -12.17 -15.75
C ILE A 385 1.44 -12.62 -15.55
N LEU A 386 1.88 -12.64 -14.29
CA LEU A 386 3.18 -13.17 -13.93
C LEU A 386 3.11 -14.69 -13.84
N SER A 387 3.96 -15.36 -14.59
CA SER A 387 4.09 -16.82 -14.58
C SER A 387 4.86 -17.31 -13.34
#